data_b3f6a2bc3ab01ee138c3ee8a90d09c45
#
_entry.id   b3f6a2bc3ab01ee138c3ee8a90d09c45
#
_cell.length_a   1.000
_cell.length_b   1.000
_cell.length_c   1.000
_cell.angle_alpha   90.00
_cell.angle_beta   90.00
_cell.angle_gamma   90.00
#
_symmetry.space_group_name_H-M   'P 1'
#
loop_
_entity.id
_entity.type
_entity.pdbx_description
1 polymer ?
#
loop_
_entity_poly.entity_id
_entity_poly.type
_entity_poly.pdbx_seq_one_letter_code
_entity_poly.pdbx_strand_id
1 'polypeptide(L)'
;LAVDNAIQDVKQDDPHKLRLVIVSSHDSSVSCHISFIHFRMFCFNQMNKLKDSNPLTFKHTRSINENVSRINSIIDFKKGEFTKSIQDYKLMVRKEIKEEQVKEVLERLYFDKWNNKKVCIDRTLKTERDKNYLDLVEVKQIKENLEKEFEQNGRTAYALCNGINYYYNHQQGASNIKDESTRARIRMEQNYYGKNANIIDKSKELCLAL
;
A
#
# COMPACT_ATOMS: atom_id res chain seq x y z
N LEU A 1 6.42 -6.81 15.51
CA LEU A 1 7.84 -6.93 15.87
C LEU A 1 8.70 -6.25 14.81
N ALA A 2 9.70 -5.48 15.22
CA ALA A 2 10.72 -4.95 14.33
C ALA A 2 11.73 -6.07 14.01
N VAL A 3 12.15 -6.15 12.75
CA VAL A 3 13.27 -7.01 12.36
C VAL A 3 14.54 -6.19 12.55
N ASP A 4 15.48 -6.66 13.37
CA ASP A 4 16.73 -5.96 13.61
C ASP A 4 17.54 -5.76 12.32
N ASN A 5 18.16 -4.59 12.18
CA ASN A 5 18.95 -4.20 11.01
C ASN A 5 18.19 -4.13 9.67
N ALA A 6 16.88 -4.02 9.70
CA ALA A 6 16.04 -3.87 8.51
C ALA A 6 15.54 -2.42 8.34
N ILE A 7 16.42 -1.45 8.55
CA ILE A 7 16.18 -0.03 8.27
C ILE A 7 17.16 0.39 7.18
N GLN A 8 16.65 1.00 6.11
CA GLN A 8 17.44 1.53 5.00
C GLN A 8 16.84 2.84 4.50
N ASP A 9 17.66 3.79 4.13
CA ASP A 9 17.22 5.05 3.56
C ASP A 9 16.99 4.90 2.05
N VAL A 10 15.86 5.41 1.58
CA VAL A 10 15.56 5.55 0.14
C VAL A 10 16.25 6.80 -0.41
N LYS A 11 16.23 7.89 0.36
CA LYS A 11 16.99 9.11 0.14
C LYS A 11 17.45 9.64 1.51
N GLN A 12 18.22 10.74 1.53
CA GLN A 12 18.65 11.37 2.78
C GLN A 12 17.44 11.67 3.68
N ASP A 13 17.54 11.28 4.94
CA ASP A 13 16.51 11.48 5.99
C ASP A 13 15.12 10.86 5.70
N ASP A 14 15.07 9.83 4.85
CA ASP A 14 13.83 9.11 4.55
C ASP A 14 13.98 7.59 4.82
N PRO A 15 13.99 7.21 6.10
CA PRO A 15 14.20 5.82 6.51
C PRO A 15 12.97 4.96 6.24
N HIS A 16 13.23 3.79 5.69
CA HIS A 16 12.28 2.73 5.47
C HIS A 16 12.62 1.50 6.31
N LYS A 17 11.60 0.77 6.73
CA LYS A 17 11.75 -0.37 7.62
C LYS A 17 10.98 -1.59 7.13
N LEU A 18 11.60 -2.76 7.28
CA LEU A 18 10.89 -4.03 7.16
C LEU A 18 10.14 -4.32 8.47
N ARG A 19 8.84 -4.57 8.37
CA ARG A 19 8.01 -4.98 9.51
C ARG A 19 7.48 -6.38 9.33
N LEU A 20 7.60 -7.17 10.39
CA LEU A 20 6.93 -8.45 10.55
C LEU A 20 5.57 -8.20 11.21
N VAL A 21 4.50 -8.65 10.56
CA VAL A 21 3.13 -8.58 11.08
C VAL A 21 2.66 -10.00 11.33
N ILE A 22 2.28 -10.27 12.58
CA ILE A 22 1.72 -11.56 12.99
C ILE A 22 0.27 -11.30 13.39
N VAL A 23 -0.65 -12.02 12.76
CA VAL A 23 -2.08 -12.03 13.08
C VAL A 23 -2.45 -13.41 13.56
N SER A 24 -3.07 -13.45 14.75
CA SER A 24 -3.52 -14.69 15.37
C SER A 24 -4.77 -14.42 16.18
N SER A 25 -5.70 -15.37 16.26
CA SER A 25 -6.86 -15.29 17.14
C SER A 25 -6.66 -16.19 18.36
N HIS A 26 -7.16 -15.76 19.52
CA HIS A 26 -7.12 -16.56 20.73
C HIS A 26 -8.12 -17.74 20.72
N ASP A 27 -9.20 -17.59 19.98
CA ASP A 27 -10.27 -18.58 19.86
C ASP A 27 -10.08 -19.58 18.71
N SER A 28 -8.89 -19.54 18.07
CA SER A 28 -8.56 -20.39 16.92
C SER A 28 -9.47 -20.19 15.70
N SER A 29 -10.28 -19.13 15.67
CA SER A 29 -11.14 -18.77 14.53
C SER A 29 -10.33 -18.36 13.30
N VAL A 30 -9.12 -17.84 13.52
CA VAL A 30 -8.20 -17.44 12.46
C VAL A 30 -6.85 -18.10 12.68
N SER A 31 -6.34 -18.76 11.65
CA SER A 31 -4.97 -19.31 11.66
C SER A 31 -3.95 -18.20 11.90
N CYS A 32 -2.81 -18.52 12.50
CA CYS A 32 -1.71 -17.58 12.63
C CYS A 32 -1.14 -17.26 11.24
N HIS A 33 -1.20 -16.00 10.85
CA HIS A 33 -0.65 -15.50 9.59
C HIS A 33 0.54 -14.59 9.87
N ILE A 34 1.63 -14.82 9.15
CA ILE A 34 2.83 -13.98 9.21
C ILE A 34 3.01 -13.31 7.85
N SER A 35 3.15 -11.99 7.86
CA SER A 35 3.38 -11.16 6.69
C SER A 35 4.54 -10.21 6.89
N PHE A 36 5.21 -9.85 5.81
CA PHE A 36 6.29 -8.87 5.80
C PHE A 36 5.87 -7.65 5.00
N ILE A 37 6.09 -6.48 5.59
CA ILE A 37 5.64 -5.21 5.03
C ILE A 37 6.79 -4.23 4.98
N HIS A 38 6.98 -3.62 3.82
CA HIS A 38 7.83 -2.46 3.63
C HIS A 38 7.09 -1.21 4.11
N PHE A 39 7.72 -0.48 5.01
CA PHE A 39 7.10 0.62 5.74
C PHE A 39 8.02 1.87 5.72
N ARG A 40 7.48 3.01 5.30
CA ARG A 40 8.17 4.30 5.36
C ARG A 40 7.96 4.92 6.73
N MET A 41 9.04 5.27 7.43
CA MET A 41 8.96 5.71 8.83
C MET A 41 8.47 7.15 8.97
N PHE A 42 8.81 8.02 8.03
CA PHE A 42 8.50 9.45 8.10
C PHE A 42 6.99 9.74 8.15
N CYS A 43 6.19 9.12 7.30
CA CYS A 43 4.74 9.35 7.22
C CYS A 43 3.91 8.13 7.63
N PHE A 44 4.53 7.11 8.20
CA PHE A 44 3.88 5.87 8.59
C PHE A 44 3.12 5.17 7.43
N ASN A 45 3.59 5.34 6.20
CA ASN A 45 3.01 4.67 5.04
C ASN A 45 3.48 3.23 4.92
N GLN A 46 2.53 2.32 4.72
CA GLN A 46 2.84 1.04 4.12
C GLN A 46 3.16 1.27 2.63
N MET A 47 4.36 0.91 2.21
CA MET A 47 4.81 1.12 0.83
C MET A 47 4.38 -0.01 -0.09
N ASN A 48 4.55 -1.25 0.36
CA ASN A 48 4.07 -2.45 -0.30
C ASN A 48 4.13 -3.64 0.66
N LYS A 49 3.33 -4.66 0.36
CA LYS A 49 3.48 -5.98 0.96
C LYS A 49 4.55 -6.75 0.19
N LEU A 50 5.52 -7.34 0.88
CA LEU A 50 6.45 -8.25 0.23
C LEU A 50 5.70 -9.54 -0.09
N LYS A 51 5.52 -9.80 -1.40
CA LYS A 51 4.71 -10.92 -1.89
C LYS A 51 5.24 -12.23 -1.33
N ASP A 52 4.35 -12.96 -0.68
CA ASP A 52 4.65 -14.30 -0.23
C ASP A 52 4.14 -15.27 -1.28
N SER A 53 5.04 -15.94 -1.98
CA SER A 53 4.70 -17.11 -2.83
C SER A 53 4.07 -18.23 -2.01
N ASN A 54 4.38 -18.29 -0.70
CA ASN A 54 3.73 -19.14 0.28
C ASN A 54 3.47 -18.31 1.55
N PRO A 55 2.23 -17.84 1.79
CA PRO A 55 1.91 -17.17 3.03
C PRO A 55 2.18 -18.14 4.20
N LEU A 56 2.96 -17.65 5.18
CA LEU A 56 3.21 -18.42 6.39
C LEU A 56 1.93 -18.45 7.21
N THR A 57 1.18 -19.52 7.00
CA THR A 57 -0.05 -19.79 7.74
C THR A 57 0.17 -21.00 8.62
N PHE A 58 0.02 -20.82 9.91
CA PHE A 58 0.15 -21.91 10.88
C PHE A 58 -1.19 -22.17 11.56
N LYS A 59 -1.59 -23.44 11.59
CA LYS A 59 -2.66 -23.86 12.48
C LYS A 59 -2.15 -23.87 13.92
N HIS A 60 -3.02 -23.60 14.88
CA HIS A 60 -2.71 -23.73 16.31
C HIS A 60 -2.51 -25.21 16.68
N THR A 61 -1.34 -25.77 16.36
CA THR A 61 -0.98 -27.16 16.62
C THR A 61 0.27 -27.26 17.50
N ARG A 62 0.55 -28.45 18.06
CA ARG A 62 1.73 -28.72 18.90
C ARG A 62 3.07 -28.53 18.18
N SER A 63 3.10 -28.43 16.86
CA SER A 63 4.31 -28.24 16.02
C SER A 63 4.74 -26.77 15.87
N ILE A 64 4.30 -25.89 16.74
CA ILE A 64 4.63 -24.45 16.65
C ILE A 64 6.15 -24.18 16.72
N ASN A 65 6.90 -24.99 17.47
CA ASN A 65 8.35 -24.85 17.63
C ASN A 65 9.12 -25.15 16.33
N GLU A 66 8.68 -26.14 15.54
CA GLU A 66 9.27 -26.44 14.22
C GLU A 66 9.01 -25.30 13.23
N ASN A 67 7.86 -24.66 13.34
CA ASN A 67 7.50 -23.52 12.53
C ASN A 67 8.30 -22.26 12.89
N VAL A 68 8.64 -22.06 14.17
CA VAL A 68 9.47 -20.93 14.61
C VAL A 68 10.90 -21.03 14.02
N SER A 69 11.49 -22.21 13.94
CA SER A 69 12.82 -22.38 13.32
C SER A 69 12.83 -21.98 11.83
N ARG A 70 11.75 -22.22 11.11
CA ARG A 70 11.58 -21.82 9.71
C ARG A 70 11.43 -20.31 9.52
N ILE A 71 10.93 -19.58 10.53
CA ILE A 71 10.73 -18.13 10.46
C ILE A 71 12.06 -17.40 10.27
N ASN A 72 13.13 -17.81 10.93
CA ASN A 72 14.43 -17.16 10.81
C ASN A 72 15.00 -17.21 9.37
N SER A 73 14.92 -18.37 8.72
CA SER A 73 15.35 -18.49 7.32
C SER A 73 14.51 -17.61 6.37
N ILE A 74 13.23 -17.48 6.68
CA ILE A 74 12.32 -16.63 5.90
C ILE A 74 12.61 -15.14 6.16
N ILE A 75 12.95 -14.76 7.37
CA ILE A 75 13.34 -13.37 7.70
C ILE A 75 14.54 -12.95 6.84
N ASP A 76 15.57 -13.79 6.72
CA ASP A 76 16.77 -13.45 5.94
C ASP A 76 16.45 -13.34 4.44
N PHE A 77 15.62 -14.23 3.91
CA PHE A 77 15.12 -14.10 2.55
C PHE A 77 14.34 -12.80 2.35
N LYS A 78 13.46 -12.44 3.28
CA LYS A 78 12.64 -11.23 3.21
C LYS A 78 13.45 -9.95 3.38
N LYS A 79 14.58 -9.97 4.10
CA LYS A 79 15.54 -8.87 4.11
C LYS A 79 16.13 -8.62 2.72
N GLY A 80 16.41 -9.66 1.95
CA GLY A 80 16.86 -9.56 0.56
C GLY A 80 15.80 -8.91 -0.34
N GLU A 81 14.55 -9.34 -0.24
CA GLU A 81 13.42 -8.73 -0.99
C GLU A 81 13.18 -7.28 -0.57
N PHE A 82 13.30 -6.97 0.72
CA PHE A 82 13.22 -5.59 1.22
C PHE A 82 14.30 -4.71 0.61
N THR A 83 15.55 -5.18 0.59
CA THR A 83 16.67 -4.46 -0.04
C THR A 83 16.40 -4.20 -1.52
N LYS A 84 15.87 -5.18 -2.25
CA LYS A 84 15.44 -4.99 -3.65
C LYS A 84 14.35 -3.93 -3.75
N SER A 85 13.35 -3.98 -2.87
CA SER A 85 12.29 -2.97 -2.84
C SER A 85 12.83 -1.56 -2.57
N ILE A 86 13.83 -1.41 -1.71
CA ILE A 86 14.52 -0.12 -1.49
C ILE A 86 15.20 0.37 -2.78
N GLN A 87 15.85 -0.51 -3.54
CA GLN A 87 16.46 -0.12 -4.82
C GLN A 87 15.41 0.36 -5.83
N ASP A 88 14.25 -0.30 -5.90
CA ASP A 88 13.13 0.14 -6.74
C ASP A 88 12.73 1.59 -6.39
N TYR A 89 12.57 1.89 -5.10
CA TYR A 89 12.22 3.25 -4.67
C TYR A 89 13.33 4.26 -4.91
N LYS A 90 14.61 3.87 -4.78
CA LYS A 90 15.75 4.73 -5.15
C LYS A 90 15.75 5.08 -6.64
N LEU A 91 15.34 4.15 -7.50
CA LEU A 91 15.15 4.43 -8.93
C LEU A 91 14.03 5.43 -9.15
N MET A 92 12.88 5.25 -8.46
CA MET A 92 11.75 6.19 -8.56
C MET A 92 12.09 7.60 -8.06
N VAL A 93 12.96 7.76 -7.05
CA VAL A 93 13.42 9.09 -6.57
C VAL A 93 14.17 9.85 -7.65
N ARG A 94 14.92 9.15 -8.50
CA ARG A 94 15.71 9.75 -9.59
C ARG A 94 14.89 10.02 -10.84
N LYS A 95 13.67 9.52 -10.90
CA LYS A 95 12.82 9.58 -12.09
C LYS A 95 11.86 10.75 -11.98
N GLU A 96 12.19 11.84 -12.66
CA GLU A 96 11.26 12.96 -12.85
C GLU A 96 10.10 12.57 -13.75
N ILE A 97 8.91 13.08 -13.46
CA ILE A 97 7.69 12.76 -14.18
C ILE A 97 6.92 14.02 -14.61
N LYS A 98 6.20 13.89 -15.73
CA LYS A 98 5.33 14.93 -16.28
C LYS A 98 3.89 14.74 -15.82
N GLU A 99 3.06 15.78 -15.99
CA GLU A 99 1.63 15.75 -15.65
C GLU A 99 0.87 14.65 -16.41
N GLU A 100 1.24 14.40 -17.66
CA GLU A 100 0.62 13.36 -18.49
C GLU A 100 0.83 11.96 -17.89
N GLN A 101 2.04 11.71 -17.34
CA GLN A 101 2.36 10.44 -16.69
C GLN A 101 1.61 10.27 -15.35
N VAL A 102 1.42 11.36 -14.60
CA VAL A 102 0.56 11.34 -13.39
C VAL A 102 -0.86 10.95 -13.76
N LYS A 103 -1.42 11.58 -14.82
CA LYS A 103 -2.77 11.26 -15.32
C LYS A 103 -2.87 9.81 -15.78
N GLU A 104 -1.90 9.32 -16.53
CA GLU A 104 -1.86 7.92 -17.00
C GLU A 104 -1.89 6.93 -15.82
N VAL A 105 -1.07 7.13 -14.80
CA VAL A 105 -1.05 6.24 -13.63
C VAL A 105 -2.40 6.26 -12.91
N LEU A 106 -2.97 7.43 -12.66
CA LEU A 106 -4.26 7.55 -11.99
C LEU A 106 -5.39 6.92 -12.83
N GLU A 107 -5.39 7.11 -14.14
CA GLU A 107 -6.36 6.49 -15.03
C GLU A 107 -6.27 4.96 -14.97
N ARG A 108 -5.07 4.39 -15.09
CA ARG A 108 -4.85 2.93 -15.03
C ARG A 108 -5.20 2.31 -13.68
N LEU A 109 -5.10 3.08 -12.59
CA LEU A 109 -5.50 2.62 -11.26
C LEU A 109 -7.02 2.63 -11.06
N TYR A 110 -7.72 3.61 -11.65
CA TYR A 110 -9.13 3.87 -11.36
C TYR A 110 -10.09 3.58 -12.52
N PHE A 111 -9.57 3.17 -13.67
CA PHE A 111 -10.37 2.91 -14.88
C PHE A 111 -11.52 1.94 -14.63
N ASP A 112 -11.25 0.77 -14.06
CA ASP A 112 -12.30 -0.23 -13.79
C ASP A 112 -13.33 0.26 -12.79
N LYS A 113 -12.88 0.96 -11.75
CA LYS A 113 -13.76 1.53 -10.73
C LYS A 113 -14.66 2.62 -11.30
N TRP A 114 -14.11 3.44 -12.19
CA TRP A 114 -14.86 4.48 -12.86
C TRP A 114 -15.90 3.90 -13.82
N ASN A 115 -15.53 2.93 -14.64
CA ASN A 115 -16.42 2.24 -15.56
C ASN A 115 -17.57 1.54 -14.81
N ASN A 116 -17.28 0.85 -13.72
CA ASN A 116 -18.32 0.23 -12.90
C ASN A 116 -19.30 1.26 -12.30
N LYS A 117 -18.79 2.41 -11.88
CA LYS A 117 -19.63 3.51 -11.38
C LYS A 117 -20.48 4.15 -12.48
N LYS A 118 -19.92 4.32 -13.69
CA LYS A 118 -20.65 4.82 -14.86
C LYS A 118 -21.84 3.91 -15.20
N VAL A 119 -21.62 2.61 -15.26
CA VAL A 119 -22.69 1.61 -15.50
C VAL A 119 -23.78 1.69 -14.45
N CYS A 120 -23.47 1.89 -13.18
CA CYS A 120 -24.46 2.05 -12.12
C CYS A 120 -25.23 3.37 -12.24
N ILE A 121 -24.56 4.46 -12.62
CA ILE A 121 -25.18 5.79 -12.80
C ILE A 121 -26.10 5.78 -14.02
N ASP A 122 -25.68 5.20 -15.12
CA ASP A 122 -26.50 5.09 -16.36
C ASP A 122 -27.79 4.29 -16.13
N ARG A 123 -27.79 3.34 -15.20
CA ARG A 123 -28.99 2.58 -14.82
C ARG A 123 -29.97 3.35 -13.91
N THR A 124 -29.47 4.29 -13.12
CA THR A 124 -30.26 5.00 -12.10
C THR A 124 -30.62 6.43 -12.48
N LEU A 125 -29.79 7.09 -13.29
CA LEU A 125 -29.95 8.49 -13.67
C LEU A 125 -29.83 8.60 -15.20
N LYS A 126 -30.93 8.78 -15.89
CA LYS A 126 -31.02 9.00 -17.35
C LYS A 126 -30.35 10.31 -17.84
N THR A 127 -29.34 10.83 -17.15
CA THR A 127 -28.63 12.04 -17.51
C THR A 127 -27.16 11.74 -17.74
N GLU A 128 -26.74 11.80 -18.98
CA GLU A 128 -25.34 11.84 -19.43
C GLU A 128 -24.66 13.09 -18.82
N ARG A 129 -23.92 12.90 -17.75
CA ARG A 129 -22.82 13.80 -17.42
C ARG A 129 -21.55 13.03 -17.73
N ASP A 130 -20.73 13.58 -18.61
CA ASP A 130 -19.34 13.13 -18.87
C ASP A 130 -18.51 13.28 -17.59
N LYS A 131 -18.75 12.37 -16.62
CA LYS A 131 -17.96 12.32 -15.39
C LYS A 131 -16.66 11.61 -15.72
N ASN A 132 -15.56 12.35 -15.64
CA ASN A 132 -14.21 11.82 -15.75
C ASN A 132 -13.84 11.08 -14.45
N TYR A 133 -12.90 10.10 -14.51
CA TYR A 133 -12.32 9.45 -13.32
C TYR A 133 -11.75 10.48 -12.32
N LEU A 134 -11.36 11.65 -12.79
CA LEU A 134 -10.91 12.79 -11.98
C LEU A 134 -11.97 13.32 -11.01
N ASP A 135 -13.25 13.03 -11.24
CA ASP A 135 -14.35 13.43 -10.35
C ASP A 135 -14.56 12.48 -9.17
N LEU A 136 -13.85 11.35 -9.15
CA LEU A 136 -13.87 10.46 -8.00
C LEU A 136 -13.28 11.18 -6.77
N VAL A 137 -13.95 11.07 -5.63
CA VAL A 137 -13.52 11.72 -4.37
C VAL A 137 -12.11 11.29 -3.99
N GLU A 138 -11.81 10.01 -4.13
CA GLU A 138 -10.47 9.48 -3.86
C GLU A 138 -9.39 10.09 -4.76
N VAL A 139 -9.67 10.32 -6.04
CA VAL A 139 -8.71 10.91 -6.97
C VAL A 139 -8.45 12.38 -6.62
N LYS A 140 -9.48 13.12 -6.21
CA LYS A 140 -9.33 14.51 -5.74
C LYS A 140 -8.45 14.57 -4.49
N GLN A 141 -8.71 13.72 -3.50
CA GLN A 141 -7.89 13.66 -2.28
C GLN A 141 -6.45 13.22 -2.55
N ILE A 142 -6.25 12.27 -3.49
CA ILE A 142 -4.91 11.87 -3.91
C ILE A 142 -4.17 13.05 -4.55
N LYS A 143 -4.82 13.85 -5.40
CA LYS A 143 -4.20 15.03 -6.02
C LYS A 143 -3.74 16.06 -4.97
N GLU A 144 -4.54 16.31 -3.95
CA GLU A 144 -4.15 17.19 -2.83
C GLU A 144 -2.91 16.65 -2.09
N ASN A 145 -2.82 15.32 -1.92
CA ASN A 145 -1.64 14.69 -1.33
C ASN A 145 -0.42 14.78 -2.24
N LEU A 146 -0.62 14.65 -3.58
CA LEU A 146 0.45 14.75 -4.57
C LEU A 146 1.07 16.15 -4.58
N GLU A 147 0.29 17.21 -4.46
CA GLU A 147 0.82 18.59 -4.36
C GLU A 147 1.81 18.70 -3.20
N LYS A 148 1.44 18.21 -2.01
CA LYS A 148 2.31 18.20 -0.82
C LYS A 148 3.56 17.35 -1.00
N GLU A 149 3.41 16.15 -1.56
CA GLU A 149 4.54 15.24 -1.82
C GLU A 149 5.49 15.83 -2.88
N PHE A 150 4.97 16.50 -3.91
CA PHE A 150 5.78 17.15 -4.94
C PHE A 150 6.55 18.36 -4.41
N GLU A 151 5.98 19.14 -3.48
CA GLU A 151 6.68 20.22 -2.80
C GLU A 151 7.87 19.68 -1.97
N GLN A 152 7.69 18.57 -1.27
CA GLN A 152 8.71 18.01 -0.38
C GLN A 152 9.75 17.15 -1.09
N ASN A 153 9.36 16.41 -2.12
CA ASN A 153 10.15 15.35 -2.75
C ASN A 153 10.48 15.61 -4.21
N GLY A 154 10.11 16.77 -4.75
CA GLY A 154 10.17 17.03 -6.18
C GLY A 154 9.13 16.20 -6.96
N ARG A 155 8.95 16.55 -8.24
CA ARG A 155 7.98 15.87 -9.11
C ARG A 155 8.57 14.55 -9.64
N THR A 156 8.59 13.55 -8.78
CA THR A 156 9.22 12.25 -9.06
C THR A 156 8.20 11.10 -9.02
N ALA A 157 8.54 9.98 -9.65
CA ALA A 157 7.74 8.76 -9.56
C ALA A 157 7.59 8.27 -8.10
N TYR A 158 8.58 8.54 -7.26
CA TYR A 158 8.53 8.26 -5.83
C TYR A 158 7.46 9.09 -5.11
N ALA A 159 7.42 10.40 -5.35
CA ALA A 159 6.42 11.29 -4.78
C ALA A 159 4.99 10.91 -5.23
N LEU A 160 4.82 10.53 -6.51
CA LEU A 160 3.54 10.02 -7.02
C LEU A 160 3.09 8.76 -6.27
N CYS A 161 3.98 7.79 -6.11
CA CYS A 161 3.68 6.56 -5.37
C CYS A 161 3.31 6.85 -3.91
N ASN A 162 4.04 7.75 -3.24
CA ASN A 162 3.78 8.14 -1.85
C ASN A 162 2.43 8.85 -1.68
N GLY A 163 2.06 9.78 -2.53
CA GLY A 163 0.79 10.50 -2.46
C GLY A 163 -0.41 9.55 -2.61
N ILE A 164 -0.30 8.56 -3.51
CA ILE A 164 -1.32 7.50 -3.65
C ILE A 164 -1.37 6.66 -2.37
N ASN A 165 -0.21 6.20 -1.87
CA ASN A 165 -0.14 5.35 -0.69
C ASN A 165 -0.63 6.07 0.56
N TYR A 166 -0.38 7.38 0.69
CA TYR A 166 -0.86 8.20 1.81
C TYR A 166 -2.39 8.16 1.91
N TYR A 167 -3.09 8.27 0.79
CA TYR A 167 -4.55 8.19 0.78
C TYR A 167 -5.05 6.87 1.38
N TYR A 168 -4.50 5.73 0.92
CA TYR A 168 -4.93 4.41 1.41
C TYR A 168 -4.52 4.13 2.85
N ASN A 169 -3.41 4.68 3.30
CA ASN A 169 -2.94 4.47 4.67
C ASN A 169 -3.66 5.36 5.69
N HIS A 170 -4.08 6.57 5.31
CA HIS A 170 -4.53 7.57 6.29
C HIS A 170 -5.93 8.13 6.05
N GLN A 171 -6.37 8.24 4.81
CA GLN A 171 -7.59 8.98 4.46
C GLN A 171 -8.75 8.08 4.05
N GLN A 172 -8.46 6.97 3.38
CA GLN A 172 -9.52 6.03 3.01
C GLN A 172 -10.18 5.50 4.29
N GLY A 173 -11.49 5.62 4.38
CA GLY A 173 -12.22 5.15 5.53
C GLY A 173 -13.68 4.87 5.22
N ALA A 174 -14.29 4.08 6.08
CA ALA A 174 -15.75 3.93 6.10
C ALA A 174 -16.34 5.26 6.64
N SER A 175 -16.76 6.12 5.74
CA SER A 175 -17.35 7.43 6.06
C SER A 175 -18.53 7.36 7.04
N ASN A 176 -19.16 6.19 7.14
CA ASN A 176 -20.31 5.94 8.01
C ASN A 176 -19.92 5.53 9.45
N ILE A 177 -18.63 5.33 9.73
CA ILE A 177 -18.18 4.93 11.07
C ILE A 177 -17.64 6.16 11.78
N LYS A 178 -18.27 6.54 12.90
CA LYS A 178 -17.90 7.74 13.68
C LYS A 178 -16.63 7.52 14.50
N ASP A 179 -16.43 6.30 15.01
CA ASP A 179 -15.28 5.97 15.84
C ASP A 179 -13.98 5.86 15.04
N GLU A 180 -12.99 6.71 15.38
CA GLU A 180 -11.70 6.76 14.70
C GLU A 180 -10.87 5.49 14.91
N SER A 181 -10.95 4.87 16.08
CA SER A 181 -10.21 3.63 16.36
C SER A 181 -10.70 2.48 15.47
N THR A 182 -12.00 2.38 15.29
CA THR A 182 -12.63 1.41 14.38
C THR A 182 -12.27 1.70 12.93
N ARG A 183 -12.27 2.98 12.51
CA ARG A 183 -11.80 3.36 11.15
C ARG A 183 -10.33 2.99 10.92
N ALA A 184 -9.47 3.27 11.89
CA ALA A 184 -8.06 2.92 11.82
C ALA A 184 -7.84 1.41 11.70
N ARG A 185 -8.58 0.61 12.49
CA ARG A 185 -8.55 -0.85 12.40
C ARG A 185 -8.97 -1.35 11.02
N ILE A 186 -10.07 -0.85 10.49
CA ILE A 186 -10.56 -1.24 9.16
C ILE A 186 -9.54 -0.87 8.07
N ARG A 187 -8.93 0.33 8.12
CA ARG A 187 -7.87 0.73 7.19
C ARG A 187 -6.69 -0.25 7.26
N MET A 188 -6.26 -0.58 8.47
CA MET A 188 -5.16 -1.53 8.67
C MET A 188 -5.48 -2.91 8.07
N GLU A 189 -6.68 -3.44 8.31
CA GLU A 189 -7.12 -4.70 7.72
C GLU A 189 -7.15 -4.64 6.19
N GLN A 190 -7.66 -3.56 5.61
CA GLN A 190 -7.69 -3.37 4.16
C GLN A 190 -6.29 -3.22 3.54
N ASN A 191 -5.37 -2.59 4.25
CA ASN A 191 -3.99 -2.42 3.79
C ASN A 191 -3.17 -3.71 3.90
N TYR A 192 -3.46 -4.57 4.87
CA TYR A 192 -2.69 -5.80 5.07
C TYR A 192 -3.25 -6.98 4.27
N TYR A 193 -4.57 -7.12 4.18
CA TYR A 193 -5.23 -8.32 3.63
C TYR A 193 -6.30 -8.00 2.59
N GLY A 194 -6.71 -6.75 2.46
CA GLY A 194 -7.83 -6.34 1.65
C GLY A 194 -7.44 -5.69 0.31
N LYS A 195 -8.41 -4.98 -0.24
CA LYS A 195 -8.31 -4.35 -1.57
C LYS A 195 -7.20 -3.30 -1.67
N ASN A 196 -6.90 -2.61 -0.57
CA ASN A 196 -5.90 -1.54 -0.57
C ASN A 196 -4.49 -2.08 -0.81
N ALA A 197 -4.16 -3.25 -0.25
CA ALA A 197 -2.87 -3.89 -0.48
C ALA A 197 -2.59 -4.05 -1.99
N ASN A 198 -3.58 -4.53 -2.75
CA ASN A 198 -3.45 -4.72 -4.19
C ASN A 198 -3.28 -3.39 -4.94
N ILE A 199 -3.96 -2.31 -4.51
CA ILE A 199 -3.84 -1.01 -5.15
C ILE A 199 -2.49 -0.36 -4.84
N ILE A 200 -2.02 -0.49 -3.60
CA ILE A 200 -0.69 -0.04 -3.18
C ILE A 200 0.40 -0.74 -4.01
N ASP A 201 0.32 -2.06 -4.15
CA ASP A 201 1.27 -2.83 -4.97
C ASP A 201 1.19 -2.44 -6.46
N LYS A 202 -0.02 -2.32 -7.01
CA LYS A 202 -0.23 -1.87 -8.40
C LYS A 202 0.29 -0.44 -8.63
N SER A 203 0.12 0.45 -7.66
CA SER A 203 0.65 1.82 -7.74
C SER A 203 2.18 1.82 -7.83
N LYS A 204 2.86 0.99 -7.02
CA LYS A 204 4.30 0.80 -7.08
C LYS A 204 4.75 0.30 -8.46
N GLU A 205 4.08 -0.74 -8.97
CA GLU A 205 4.39 -1.32 -10.29
C GLU A 205 4.25 -0.28 -11.42
N LEU A 206 3.17 0.51 -11.41
CA LEU A 206 2.94 1.55 -12.41
C LEU A 206 3.96 2.70 -12.31
N CYS A 207 4.27 3.17 -11.11
CA CYS A 207 5.26 4.23 -10.91
C CYS A 207 6.69 3.78 -11.27
N LEU A 208 7.02 2.51 -11.08
CA LEU A 208 8.31 1.96 -11.46
C LEU A 208 8.45 1.82 -12.99
N ALA A 209 7.35 1.55 -13.68
CA ALA A 209 7.30 1.38 -15.14
C ALA A 209 7.33 2.70 -15.94
N LEU A 210 7.06 3.85 -15.28
CA LEU A 210 7.16 5.17 -15.93
C LEU A 210 8.54 5.43 -16.51
#